data_40f38b79c95e2dc58eae840a39106fd3
#
_entry.id   40f38b79c95e2dc58eae840a39106fd3
#
_cell.length_a   1.000
_cell.length_b   1.000
_cell.length_c   1.000
_cell.angle_alpha   90.00
_cell.angle_beta   90.00
_cell.angle_gamma   90.00
#
_symmetry.space_group_name_H-M   'P 1'
#
loop_
_entity.id
_entity.type
_entity.pdbx_description
1 polymer ?
#
loop_
_entity_poly.entity_id
_entity_poly.type
_entity_poly.pdbx_seq_one_letter_code
_entity_poly.pdbx_strand_id
1 'polypeptide(L)'
;MSSEITNPGERKLVVVSGRAHPQLAEEIAKALDHDLLPTSAYTFANGETYVRFEESVRGADAFVIQSHPAPINEWLMEQIIMIDALKRASARSITVVSPFYPYARQDKKHK
;
A
#
# COMPACT_ATOMS: atom_id res chain seq x y z
N MET A 1 -15.36 16.30 -4.87
CA MET A 1 -15.43 16.48 -3.83
C MET A 1 -15.28 15.43 -2.86
N SER A 2 -15.23 15.78 -1.91
CA SER A 2 -14.75 14.99 -1.04
C SER A 2 -15.68 14.08 -0.45
N SER A 3 -15.25 12.98 -0.16
CA SER A 3 -16.00 12.05 0.60
C SER A 3 -15.53 12.03 2.01
N GLU A 4 -15.04 13.15 2.47
CA GLU A 4 -14.52 13.15 3.79
C GLU A 4 -15.54 13.08 4.86
N ILE A 5 -16.78 13.42 4.52
CA ILE A 5 -17.82 13.31 5.53
C ILE A 5 -18.25 11.88 5.61
N THR A 6 -17.92 11.23 6.70
CA THR A 6 -18.36 9.86 6.94
C THR A 6 -19.28 9.88 8.13
N ASN A 7 -20.26 9.00 8.10
CA ASN A 7 -21.17 8.85 9.23
C ASN A 7 -20.44 8.22 10.39
N PRO A 8 -20.85 8.55 11.61
CA PRO A 8 -20.29 7.85 12.75
C PRO A 8 -20.49 6.34 12.59
N GLY A 9 -19.43 5.59 12.75
CA GLY A 9 -19.47 4.16 12.58
C GLY A 9 -19.05 3.67 11.22
N GLU A 10 -19.06 4.53 10.22
CA GLU A 10 -18.50 4.16 8.93
C GLU A 10 -17.01 4.31 8.96
N ARG A 11 -16.33 3.46 8.21
CA ARG A 11 -14.88 3.50 8.13
C ARG A 11 -14.46 3.93 6.77
N LYS A 12 -13.48 4.81 6.73
CA LYS A 12 -12.88 5.22 5.49
C LYS A 12 -11.99 4.09 5.00
N LEU A 13 -12.09 3.78 3.73
CA LEU A 13 -11.23 2.78 3.10
C LEU A 13 -10.35 3.48 2.09
N VAL A 14 -9.06 3.21 2.11
CA VAL A 14 -8.15 3.75 1.12
C VAL A 14 -7.39 2.60 0.46
N VAL A 15 -7.11 2.76 -0.83
CA VAL A 15 -6.35 1.79 -1.60
C VAL A 15 -5.08 2.46 -2.07
N VAL A 16 -3.94 1.90 -1.69
CA VAL A 16 -2.63 2.46 -1.97
C VAL A 16 -1.90 1.51 -2.91
N SER A 17 -1.33 2.07 -3.98
CA SER A 17 -0.59 1.26 -4.94
C SER A 17 0.90 1.41 -4.70
N GLY A 18 1.62 0.29 -4.61
CA GLY A 18 3.05 0.31 -4.82
C GLY A 18 3.34 0.52 -6.30
N ARG A 19 4.60 0.74 -6.63
CA ARG A 19 5.00 1.05 -8.01
C ARG A 19 5.26 -0.19 -8.86
N ALA A 20 5.28 -1.37 -8.25
CA ALA A 20 5.65 -2.58 -9.00
C ALA A 20 4.61 -2.97 -10.03
N HIS A 21 3.33 -2.74 -9.73
CA HIS A 21 2.27 -3.15 -10.65
C HIS A 21 1.06 -2.22 -10.49
N PRO A 22 1.17 -0.97 -10.96
CA PRO A 22 0.08 -0.01 -10.76
C PRO A 22 -1.22 -0.43 -11.41
N GLN A 23 -1.16 -1.12 -12.54
CA GLN A 23 -2.37 -1.53 -13.23
C GLN A 23 -3.20 -2.49 -12.38
N LEU A 24 -2.56 -3.42 -11.69
CA LEU A 24 -3.27 -4.32 -10.81
C LEU A 24 -3.98 -3.55 -9.71
N ALA A 25 -3.30 -2.56 -9.13
CA ALA A 25 -3.90 -1.76 -8.08
C ALA A 25 -5.10 -0.98 -8.60
N GLU A 26 -4.99 -0.42 -9.80
CA GLU A 26 -6.10 0.30 -10.41
C GLU A 26 -7.30 -0.61 -10.62
N GLU A 27 -7.06 -1.83 -11.08
CA GLU A 27 -8.14 -2.77 -11.31
C GLU A 27 -8.82 -3.17 -10.00
N ILE A 28 -8.03 -3.36 -8.96
CA ILE A 28 -8.60 -3.71 -7.66
C ILE A 28 -9.41 -2.54 -7.10
N ALA A 29 -8.87 -1.32 -7.18
CA ALA A 29 -9.59 -0.16 -6.69
C ALA A 29 -10.91 0.00 -7.43
N LYS A 30 -10.89 -0.18 -8.74
CA LYS A 30 -12.08 -0.05 -9.55
C LYS A 30 -13.12 -1.10 -9.16
N ALA A 31 -12.68 -2.32 -8.91
CA ALA A 31 -13.59 -3.38 -8.49
C ALA A 31 -14.22 -3.06 -7.13
N LEU A 32 -13.55 -2.30 -6.30
CA LEU A 32 -14.05 -1.87 -5.01
C LEU A 32 -14.81 -0.55 -5.10
N ASP A 33 -14.93 0.00 -6.30
CA ASP A 33 -15.58 1.30 -6.52
C ASP A 33 -14.88 2.41 -5.76
N HIS A 34 -13.55 2.38 -5.78
CA HIS A 34 -12.69 3.38 -5.13
C HIS A 34 -11.65 3.87 -6.12
N ASP A 35 -11.12 5.05 -5.86
CA ASP A 35 -9.94 5.53 -6.57
C ASP A 35 -8.71 5.20 -5.75
N LEU A 36 -7.57 5.11 -6.44
CA LEU A 36 -6.31 4.96 -5.72
C LEU A 36 -6.03 6.23 -4.94
N LEU A 37 -5.49 6.06 -3.74
CA LEU A 37 -5.05 7.20 -2.94
C LEU A 37 -3.88 7.88 -3.64
N PRO A 38 -3.95 9.19 -3.89
CA PRO A 38 -2.83 9.88 -4.50
C PRO A 38 -1.58 9.73 -3.63
N THR A 39 -0.53 9.22 -4.23
CA THR A 39 0.70 8.89 -3.53
C THR A 39 1.88 9.32 -4.37
N SER A 40 2.86 9.95 -3.72
CA SER A 40 4.15 10.23 -4.34
C SER A 40 5.13 9.18 -3.86
N ALA A 41 5.75 8.47 -4.79
CA ALA A 41 6.75 7.48 -4.44
C ALA A 41 7.84 7.52 -5.48
N TYR A 42 9.09 7.60 -5.03
CA TYR A 42 10.23 7.61 -5.95
C TYR A 42 11.48 7.16 -5.22
N THR A 43 12.51 6.90 -5.99
CA THR A 43 13.78 6.44 -5.46
C THR A 43 14.81 7.54 -5.65
N PHE A 44 15.50 7.89 -4.57
CA PHE A 44 16.60 8.84 -4.63
C PHE A 44 17.79 8.23 -5.36
N ALA A 45 18.72 9.08 -5.78
CA ALA A 45 19.89 8.63 -6.50
C ALA A 45 20.71 7.60 -5.72
N ASN A 46 20.66 7.66 -4.39
CA ASN A 46 21.41 6.70 -3.57
C ASN A 46 20.66 5.41 -3.33
N GLY A 47 19.48 5.23 -3.93
CA GLY A 47 18.72 4.01 -3.81
C GLY A 47 17.63 4.02 -2.75
N GLU A 48 17.58 5.05 -1.94
CA GLU A 48 16.55 5.13 -0.91
C GLU A 48 15.18 5.44 -1.52
N THR A 49 14.15 4.83 -0.98
CA THR A 49 12.79 5.02 -1.46
C THR A 49 12.07 6.05 -0.59
N TYR A 50 11.36 6.94 -1.24
CA TYR A 50 10.55 7.96 -0.57
C TYR A 50 9.09 7.71 -0.88
N VAL A 51 8.24 7.81 0.15
CA VAL A 51 6.80 7.65 0.00
C VAL A 51 6.10 8.75 0.76
N ARG A 52 5.11 9.35 0.12
CA ARG A 52 4.29 10.37 0.75
C ARG A 52 2.86 10.25 0.24
N PHE A 53 1.89 10.28 1.14
CA PHE A 53 0.49 10.28 0.75
C PHE A 53 -0.01 11.71 0.65
N GLU A 54 -0.76 11.98 -0.42
CA GLU A 54 -1.19 13.34 -0.70
C GLU A 54 -2.50 13.69 -0.02
N GLU A 55 -3.15 12.70 0.59
CA GLU A 55 -4.40 12.91 1.32
C GLU A 55 -4.30 12.22 2.67
N SER A 56 -5.15 12.63 3.60
CA SER A 56 -5.13 12.07 4.93
C SER A 56 -5.59 10.62 4.93
N VAL A 57 -4.88 9.79 5.67
CA VAL A 57 -5.27 8.39 5.89
C VAL A 57 -5.62 8.13 7.35
N ARG A 58 -5.75 9.20 8.14
CA ARG A 58 -6.03 9.03 9.56
C ARG A 58 -7.35 8.28 9.76
N GLY A 59 -7.28 7.25 10.56
CA GLY A 59 -8.47 6.45 10.86
C GLY A 59 -8.94 5.55 9.74
N ALA A 60 -8.22 5.49 8.63
CA ALA A 60 -8.63 4.70 7.48
C ALA A 60 -8.19 3.26 7.60
N ASP A 61 -8.98 2.37 6.99
CA ASP A 61 -8.54 1.01 6.73
C ASP A 61 -7.82 1.04 5.39
N ALA A 62 -6.53 0.80 5.41
CA ALA A 62 -5.68 0.98 4.24
C ALA A 62 -5.31 -0.38 3.64
N PHE A 63 -5.44 -0.48 2.33
CA PHE A 63 -5.05 -1.68 1.58
C PHE A 63 -3.89 -1.30 0.68
N VAL A 64 -2.76 -1.95 0.88
CA VAL A 64 -1.55 -1.70 0.09
C VAL A 64 -1.42 -2.80 -0.94
N ILE A 65 -1.48 -2.43 -2.20
CA ILE A 65 -1.40 -3.38 -3.31
C ILE A 65 0.01 -3.35 -3.86
N GLN A 66 0.73 -4.44 -3.73
CA GLN A 66 2.10 -4.49 -4.23
C GLN A 66 2.45 -5.90 -4.66
N SER A 67 3.01 -6.03 -5.85
CA SER A 67 3.62 -7.27 -6.27
C SER A 67 5.13 -7.15 -6.13
N HIS A 68 5.81 -8.28 -6.22
CA HIS A 68 7.23 -8.33 -5.94
C HIS A 68 7.98 -9.05 -7.05
N PRO A 69 7.96 -8.50 -8.28
CA PRO A 69 8.82 -9.07 -9.33
C PRO A 69 10.27 -8.72 -9.05
N ALA A 70 11.17 -9.27 -9.84
CA ALA A 70 12.56 -8.89 -9.71
C ALA A 70 12.74 -7.41 -10.05
N PRO A 71 13.52 -6.66 -9.30
CA PRO A 71 14.27 -7.06 -8.11
C PRO A 71 13.38 -7.04 -6.87
N ILE A 72 13.25 -8.21 -6.27
CA ILE A 72 12.28 -8.42 -5.20
C ILE A 72 12.50 -7.50 -4.01
N ASN A 73 13.75 -7.32 -3.60
CA ASN A 73 14.03 -6.53 -2.40
C ASN A 73 13.65 -5.08 -2.56
N GLU A 74 13.71 -4.54 -3.76
CA GLU A 74 13.34 -3.16 -3.99
C GLU A 74 11.86 -2.95 -3.71
N TRP A 75 11.03 -3.83 -4.23
CA TRP A 75 9.58 -3.69 -4.05
C TRP A 75 9.14 -4.07 -2.66
N LEU A 76 9.82 -5.02 -2.04
CA LEU A 76 9.53 -5.37 -0.66
C LEU A 76 9.87 -4.21 0.26
N MET A 77 11.00 -3.55 0.04
CA MET A 77 11.38 -2.41 0.85
C MET A 77 10.38 -1.27 0.67
N GLU A 78 9.93 -1.03 -0.56
CA GLU A 78 8.93 -0.01 -0.79
C GLU A 78 7.65 -0.31 -0.03
N GLN A 79 7.22 -1.56 -0.03
CA GLN A 79 6.04 -1.96 0.72
C GLN A 79 6.21 -1.70 2.22
N ILE A 80 7.36 -2.03 2.77
CA ILE A 80 7.63 -1.80 4.18
C ILE A 80 7.59 -0.30 4.50
N ILE A 81 8.14 0.51 3.63
CA ILE A 81 8.14 1.95 3.82
C ILE A 81 6.72 2.50 3.74
N MET A 82 5.91 1.99 2.84
CA MET A 82 4.51 2.39 2.77
C MET A 82 3.75 2.03 4.04
N ILE A 83 3.98 0.83 4.56
CA ILE A 83 3.35 0.42 5.80
C ILE A 83 3.76 1.35 6.94
N ASP A 84 5.04 1.66 7.03
CA ASP A 84 5.52 2.56 8.07
C ASP A 84 4.90 3.94 7.94
N ALA A 85 4.79 4.45 6.72
CA ALA A 85 4.19 5.75 6.49
C ALA A 85 2.71 5.77 6.88
N LEU A 86 2.00 4.69 6.58
CA LEU A 86 0.60 4.58 6.96
C LEU A 86 0.42 4.54 8.47
N LYS A 87 1.31 3.81 9.16
CA LYS A 87 1.27 3.77 10.61
C LYS A 87 1.52 5.15 11.21
N ARG A 88 2.52 5.86 10.71
CA ARG A 88 2.83 7.20 11.20
C ARG A 88 1.69 8.17 10.93
N ALA A 89 0.96 7.95 9.85
CA ALA A 89 -0.16 8.81 9.50
C ALA A 89 -1.44 8.39 10.22
N SER A 90 -1.36 7.44 11.13
CA SER A 90 -2.46 7.00 11.99
C SER A 90 -3.57 6.28 11.25
N ALA A 91 -3.23 5.49 10.25
CA ALA A 91 -4.19 4.59 9.64
C ALA A 91 -4.70 3.63 10.72
N ARG A 92 -5.97 3.26 10.63
CA ARG A 92 -6.58 2.40 11.61
C ARG A 92 -6.15 0.95 11.44
N SER A 93 -6.07 0.49 10.22
CA SER A 93 -5.60 -0.85 9.91
C SER A 93 -4.86 -0.82 8.58
N ILE A 94 -3.98 -1.79 8.39
CA ILE A 94 -3.17 -1.87 7.19
C ILE A 94 -3.17 -3.33 6.73
N THR A 95 -3.63 -3.55 5.51
CA THR A 95 -3.68 -4.87 4.90
C THR A 95 -2.87 -4.85 3.62
N VAL A 96 -1.98 -5.80 3.47
CA VAL A 96 -1.18 -5.93 2.25
C VAL A 96 -1.85 -6.96 1.35
N VAL A 97 -2.05 -6.57 0.09
CA VAL A 97 -2.60 -7.46 -0.92
C VAL A 97 -1.51 -7.70 -1.96
N SER A 98 -1.11 -8.95 -2.08
CA SER A 98 0.00 -9.32 -2.95
C SER A 98 -0.37 -10.61 -3.68
N PRO A 99 -0.06 -10.72 -4.99
CA PRO A 99 -0.40 -11.95 -5.72
C PRO A 99 0.23 -13.18 -5.11
N PHE A 100 1.46 -13.04 -4.61
CA PHE A 100 2.05 -14.08 -3.78
C PHE A 100 3.16 -13.43 -2.95
N TYR A 101 3.46 -14.06 -1.81
CA TYR A 101 4.40 -13.51 -0.87
C TYR A 101 5.82 -13.68 -1.33
N PRO A 102 6.65 -12.63 -1.24
CA PRO A 102 8.08 -12.81 -1.44
C PRO A 102 8.64 -13.63 -0.30
N TYR A 103 9.68 -14.39 -0.60
CA TYR A 103 10.36 -15.23 0.41
C TYR A 103 9.48 -16.34 0.99
N ALA A 104 8.41 -16.69 0.31
CA ALA A 104 7.52 -17.74 0.82
C ALA A 104 8.24 -19.06 1.04
N ARG A 105 9.30 -19.33 0.27
CA ARG A 105 10.07 -20.55 0.43
C ARG A 105 10.75 -20.65 1.79
N GLN A 106 10.96 -19.51 2.44
CA GLN A 106 11.59 -19.49 3.75
C GLN A 106 10.65 -19.89 4.87
N ASP A 107 9.35 -19.96 4.57
CA ASP A 107 8.37 -20.33 5.58
C ASP A 107 8.32 -21.81 5.86
N LYS A 108 9.03 -22.62 5.08
CA LYS A 108 9.03 -24.06 5.30
C LYS A 108 9.74 -24.40 6.59
N LYS A 109 9.12 -25.26 7.36
CA LYS A 109 9.76 -25.78 8.53
C LYS A 109 10.71 -26.89 8.12
N HIS A 110 11.90 -26.85 8.65
CA HIS A 110 12.89 -27.88 8.43
C HIS A 110 12.98 -28.72 9.70
N LYS A 111 12.87 -29.98 9.53
CA LYS A 111 12.91 -30.89 10.67
C LYS A 111 14.15 -31.74 10.67
#